data_34e873d4528dfa1d47fe9c4b74ad2485
#
_entry.id   34e873d4528dfa1d47fe9c4b74ad2485
#
_cell.length_a   1.000
_cell.length_b   1.000
_cell.length_c   1.000
_cell.angle_alpha   90.00
_cell.angle_beta   90.00
_cell.angle_gamma   90.00
#
_symmetry.space_group_name_H-M   'P 1'
#
loop_
_entity.id
_entity.type
_entity.pdbx_description
1 polymer ?
#
loop_
_entity_poly.entity_id
_entity_poly.type
_entity_poly.pdbx_seq_one_letter_code
_entity_poly.pdbx_strand_id
1 'polypeptide(L)'
;MKRKLAVLLTAATVFSAILPTTCMAAEKKADIPEGTTISFWHAMGGVNGEALDYLVNKFNEENEYGIKVDSQYQGEYDDEINKLKSAQLGNMGADLVQIYDIGTRFMIDSGWVIPMQDMIDSEGYDVSDLEPNITAYYTVDDKLYSMPFNSSTPILYYNKDMFDKAGVTEVPTSLEGIAEVADDLVNKGGAGEALSMGIYGWFFEEFTVSYTHLTLP
;
A
#
# COMPACT_ATOMS: atom_id res chain seq x y z
N MET A 1 -31.72 7.65 88.89
CA MET A 1 -31.42 8.73 88.00
C MET A 1 -30.22 8.34 87.08
N LYS A 2 -30.44 8.04 85.89
CA LYS A 2 -29.53 8.15 84.72
C LYS A 2 -30.20 7.44 83.53
N ARG A 3 -30.79 8.24 82.63
CA ARG A 3 -31.41 7.79 81.41
C ARG A 3 -30.31 7.40 80.44
N LYS A 4 -30.34 6.14 79.94
CA LYS A 4 -29.51 5.73 78.78
C LYS A 4 -30.34 5.89 77.48
N LEU A 5 -29.89 6.80 76.66
CA LEU A 5 -30.42 7.02 75.34
C LEU A 5 -29.87 5.98 74.42
N ALA A 6 -30.72 5.09 73.87
CA ALA A 6 -30.36 4.16 72.83
C ALA A 6 -30.51 4.86 71.47
N VAL A 7 -29.40 4.98 70.78
CA VAL A 7 -29.37 5.48 69.39
C VAL A 7 -29.49 4.26 68.51
N LEU A 8 -30.61 4.12 67.78
CA LEU A 8 -30.78 3.13 66.71
C LEU A 8 -30.10 3.67 65.44
N LEU A 9 -29.02 3.03 65.03
CA LEU A 9 -28.39 3.31 63.75
C LEU A 9 -29.08 2.43 62.71
N THR A 10 -29.97 3.01 61.89
CA THR A 10 -30.49 2.36 60.68
C THR A 10 -29.48 2.56 59.55
N ALA A 11 -28.79 1.49 59.19
CA ALA A 11 -27.93 1.46 58.03
C ALA A 11 -28.82 1.36 56.77
N ALA A 12 -29.00 2.48 56.07
CA ALA A 12 -29.57 2.46 54.72
C ALA A 12 -28.45 2.11 53.72
N THR A 13 -28.46 0.86 53.28
CA THR A 13 -27.63 0.44 52.15
C THR A 13 -28.19 1.02 50.86
N VAL A 14 -27.57 2.09 50.39
CA VAL A 14 -27.81 2.62 49.04
C VAL A 14 -27.11 1.69 48.06
N PHE A 15 -27.88 0.86 47.39
CA PHE A 15 -27.41 0.06 46.24
C PHE A 15 -27.29 1.00 45.07
N SER A 16 -26.11 1.61 44.89
CA SER A 16 -25.79 2.34 43.68
C SER A 16 -25.59 1.33 42.56
N ALA A 17 -26.61 1.16 41.72
CA ALA A 17 -26.46 0.47 40.44
C ALA A 17 -25.48 1.29 39.57
N ILE A 18 -24.23 0.81 39.52
CA ILE A 18 -23.27 1.30 38.53
C ILE A 18 -23.74 0.70 37.20
N LEU A 19 -24.54 1.46 36.47
CA LEU A 19 -24.72 1.22 35.05
C LEU A 19 -23.34 1.50 34.37
N PRO A 20 -22.82 0.58 33.59
CA PRO A 20 -21.65 0.91 32.77
C PRO A 20 -22.11 1.99 31.79
N THR A 21 -21.73 3.22 32.08
CA THR A 21 -21.77 4.27 31.06
C THR A 21 -20.70 3.85 30.05
N THR A 22 -21.11 3.14 28.99
CA THR A 22 -20.33 3.10 27.79
C THR A 22 -20.18 4.55 27.34
N CYS A 23 -19.07 5.18 27.70
CA CYS A 23 -18.59 6.34 26.98
C CYS A 23 -18.35 5.89 25.54
N MET A 24 -19.37 5.97 24.71
CA MET A 24 -19.12 6.14 23.28
C MET A 24 -18.36 7.44 23.19
N ALA A 25 -17.04 7.36 23.05
CA ALA A 25 -16.27 8.49 22.55
C ALA A 25 -16.98 8.89 21.27
N ALA A 26 -17.65 10.05 21.28
CA ALA A 26 -18.10 10.64 20.04
C ALA A 26 -16.84 10.80 19.20
N GLU A 27 -16.76 10.06 18.10
CA GLU A 27 -15.74 10.30 17.08
C GLU A 27 -15.74 11.79 16.83
N LYS A 28 -14.61 12.43 17.18
CA LYS A 28 -14.44 13.85 16.93
C LYS A 28 -14.27 13.97 15.41
N LYS A 29 -15.38 14.17 14.71
CA LYS A 29 -15.36 14.40 13.27
C LYS A 29 -14.37 15.52 13.00
N ALA A 30 -13.37 15.27 12.19
CA ALA A 30 -12.39 16.29 11.82
C ALA A 30 -13.14 17.52 11.27
N ASP A 31 -12.70 18.72 11.64
CA ASP A 31 -13.28 19.96 11.13
C ASP A 31 -12.75 20.19 9.71
N ILE A 32 -13.39 19.52 8.75
CA ILE A 32 -13.02 19.55 7.33
C ILE A 32 -13.76 20.71 6.68
N PRO A 33 -13.06 21.69 6.10
CA PRO A 33 -13.69 22.79 5.40
C PRO A 33 -14.59 22.32 4.27
N GLU A 34 -15.75 22.93 4.12
CA GLU A 34 -16.68 22.63 3.02
C GLU A 34 -15.99 22.87 1.66
N GLY A 35 -16.12 21.90 0.75
CA GLY A 35 -15.51 21.95 -0.59
C GLY A 35 -14.04 21.60 -0.63
N THR A 36 -13.50 20.97 0.42
CA THR A 36 -12.14 20.44 0.41
C THR A 36 -11.94 19.53 -0.81
N THR A 37 -10.89 19.81 -1.59
CA THR A 37 -10.48 18.97 -2.72
C THR A 37 -9.06 18.51 -2.49
N ILE A 38 -8.82 17.21 -2.70
CA ILE A 38 -7.53 16.54 -2.59
C ILE A 38 -7.07 16.19 -4.00
N SER A 39 -5.91 16.68 -4.40
CA SER A 39 -5.26 16.27 -5.66
C SER A 39 -4.57 14.94 -5.45
N PHE A 40 -4.90 13.95 -6.29
CA PHE A 40 -4.29 12.62 -6.26
C PHE A 40 -3.58 12.32 -7.58
N TRP A 41 -2.26 12.23 -7.51
CA TRP A 41 -1.43 11.83 -8.64
C TRP A 41 -1.18 10.33 -8.63
N HIS A 42 -1.26 9.70 -9.81
CA HIS A 42 -1.10 8.25 -9.93
C HIS A 42 -0.56 7.83 -11.30
N ALA A 43 0.00 6.62 -11.36
CA ALA A 43 0.53 5.99 -12.57
C ALA A 43 -0.39 4.89 -13.14
N MET A 44 -1.65 4.83 -12.71
CA MET A 44 -2.59 3.81 -13.19
C MET A 44 -3.17 4.18 -14.53
N GLY A 45 -2.72 3.51 -15.60
CA GLY A 45 -3.26 3.64 -16.95
C GLY A 45 -4.12 2.44 -17.37
N GLY A 46 -4.80 2.57 -18.52
CA GLY A 46 -5.62 1.50 -19.09
C GLY A 46 -6.70 0.99 -18.15
N VAL A 47 -6.88 -0.32 -18.08
CA VAL A 47 -7.91 -0.97 -17.24
C VAL A 47 -7.74 -0.65 -15.74
N ASN A 48 -6.51 -0.50 -15.27
CA ASN A 48 -6.25 -0.11 -13.89
C ASN A 48 -6.67 1.33 -13.62
N GLY A 49 -6.50 2.23 -14.59
CA GLY A 49 -6.99 3.60 -14.52
C GLY A 49 -8.51 3.65 -14.47
N GLU A 50 -9.20 2.88 -15.32
CA GLU A 50 -10.67 2.80 -15.30
C GLU A 50 -11.19 2.30 -13.94
N ALA A 51 -10.53 1.31 -13.34
CA ALA A 51 -10.88 0.81 -12.02
C ALA A 51 -10.65 1.87 -10.92
N LEU A 52 -9.55 2.62 -11.00
CA LEU A 52 -9.26 3.70 -10.07
C LEU A 52 -10.28 4.84 -10.20
N ASP A 53 -10.62 5.25 -11.42
CA ASP A 53 -11.63 6.27 -11.67
C ASP A 53 -12.99 5.88 -11.09
N TYR A 54 -13.36 4.61 -11.22
CA TYR A 54 -14.58 4.09 -10.58
C TYR A 54 -14.54 4.24 -9.05
N LEU A 55 -13.42 3.88 -8.41
CA LEU A 55 -13.26 3.99 -6.95
C LEU A 55 -13.28 5.44 -6.49
N VAL A 56 -12.58 6.33 -7.20
CA VAL A 56 -12.55 7.77 -6.89
C VAL A 56 -13.94 8.38 -7.04
N ASN A 57 -14.64 8.07 -8.12
CA ASN A 57 -16.00 8.57 -8.33
C ASN A 57 -16.94 8.09 -7.23
N LYS A 58 -16.85 6.80 -6.86
CA LYS A 58 -17.63 6.23 -5.76
C LYS A 58 -17.34 6.95 -4.44
N PHE A 59 -16.07 7.15 -4.11
CA PHE A 59 -15.69 7.92 -2.92
C PHE A 59 -16.27 9.34 -2.96
N ASN A 60 -16.14 10.03 -4.08
CA ASN A 60 -16.64 11.40 -4.25
C ASN A 60 -18.16 11.52 -4.10
N GLU A 61 -18.91 10.45 -4.40
CA GLU A 61 -20.37 10.40 -4.28
C GLU A 61 -20.83 10.01 -2.87
N GLU A 62 -20.10 9.10 -2.21
CA GLU A 62 -20.58 8.42 -1.00
C GLU A 62 -19.95 8.94 0.30
N ASN A 63 -18.80 9.68 0.27
CA ASN A 63 -18.15 10.11 1.51
C ASN A 63 -18.99 11.13 2.27
N GLU A 64 -19.03 10.96 3.60
CA GLU A 64 -19.81 11.80 4.52
C GLU A 64 -19.18 13.17 4.79
N TYR A 65 -17.92 13.35 4.39
CA TYR A 65 -17.13 14.52 4.73
C TYR A 65 -17.24 15.64 3.71
N GLY A 66 -17.86 15.38 2.55
CA GLY A 66 -17.97 16.34 1.44
C GLY A 66 -16.63 16.61 0.74
N ILE A 67 -15.63 15.74 0.94
CA ILE A 67 -14.34 15.81 0.28
C ILE A 67 -14.49 15.41 -1.19
N LYS A 68 -13.73 16.08 -2.06
CA LYS A 68 -13.55 15.68 -3.44
C LYS A 68 -12.11 15.24 -3.67
N VAL A 69 -11.93 14.12 -4.36
CA VAL A 69 -10.64 13.68 -4.88
C VAL A 69 -10.58 14.00 -6.36
N ASP A 70 -9.57 14.77 -6.76
CA ASP A 70 -9.22 15.07 -8.15
C ASP A 70 -8.07 14.13 -8.57
N SER A 71 -8.45 13.05 -9.25
CA SER A 71 -7.54 11.99 -9.70
C SER A 71 -6.85 12.39 -11.00
N GLN A 72 -5.53 12.34 -11.04
CA GLN A 72 -4.73 12.82 -12.16
C GLN A 72 -3.67 11.80 -12.57
N TYR A 73 -3.85 11.16 -13.71
CA TYR A 73 -2.85 10.27 -14.31
C TYR A 73 -1.61 11.05 -14.74
N GLN A 74 -0.44 10.64 -14.25
CA GLN A 74 0.83 11.32 -14.46
C GLN A 74 1.77 10.61 -15.45
N GLY A 75 1.38 9.52 -16.05
CA GLY A 75 2.24 8.65 -16.85
C GLY A 75 2.68 7.43 -16.05
N GLU A 76 3.78 6.81 -16.49
CA GLU A 76 4.37 5.69 -15.75
C GLU A 76 5.03 6.18 -14.44
N TYR A 77 5.40 5.26 -13.55
CA TYR A 77 5.97 5.60 -12.23
C TYR A 77 7.18 6.54 -12.29
N ASP A 78 8.08 6.35 -13.25
CA ASP A 78 9.24 7.22 -13.42
C ASP A 78 8.85 8.62 -13.90
N ASP A 79 7.84 8.73 -14.78
CA ASP A 79 7.30 10.00 -15.23
C ASP A 79 6.67 10.77 -14.07
N GLU A 80 5.88 10.07 -13.25
CA GLU A 80 5.22 10.63 -12.08
C GLU A 80 6.22 11.20 -11.07
N ILE A 81 7.25 10.43 -10.71
CA ILE A 81 8.31 10.89 -9.79
C ILE A 81 9.05 12.10 -10.35
N ASN A 82 9.36 12.11 -11.65
CA ASN A 82 10.06 13.23 -12.29
C ASN A 82 9.20 14.50 -12.33
N LYS A 83 7.89 14.34 -12.57
CA LYS A 83 6.94 15.46 -12.48
C LYS A 83 6.81 15.96 -11.04
N LEU A 84 6.75 15.06 -10.07
CA LEU A 84 6.69 15.41 -8.64
C LEU A 84 7.93 16.22 -8.23
N LYS A 85 9.13 15.78 -8.61
CA LYS A 85 10.38 16.52 -8.36
C LYS A 85 10.31 17.95 -8.92
N SER A 86 9.79 18.07 -10.12
CA SER A 86 9.67 19.38 -10.80
C SER A 86 8.62 20.27 -10.12
N ALA A 87 7.49 19.70 -9.72
CA ALA A 87 6.40 20.41 -9.05
C ALA A 87 6.79 20.87 -7.64
N GLN A 88 7.55 20.08 -6.93
CA GLN A 88 8.02 20.43 -5.56
C GLN A 88 8.93 21.66 -5.56
N LEU A 89 9.68 21.93 -6.63
CA LEU A 89 10.46 23.17 -6.74
C LEU A 89 9.58 24.43 -6.72
N GLY A 90 8.31 24.31 -7.10
CA GLY A 90 7.32 25.39 -7.09
C GLY A 90 6.27 25.28 -5.96
N ASN A 91 6.42 24.36 -5.01
CA ASN A 91 5.39 24.02 -4.02
C ASN A 91 4.01 23.71 -4.69
N MET A 92 4.03 22.98 -5.80
CA MET A 92 2.84 22.62 -6.58
C MET A 92 2.66 21.09 -6.65
N GLY A 93 3.20 20.34 -5.69
CA GLY A 93 3.01 18.89 -5.59
C GLY A 93 1.57 18.51 -5.29
N ALA A 94 1.23 17.23 -5.47
CA ALA A 94 -0.07 16.69 -5.11
C ALA A 94 -0.21 16.53 -3.60
N ASP A 95 -1.45 16.53 -3.11
CA ASP A 95 -1.76 16.22 -1.70
C ASP A 95 -1.59 14.73 -1.40
N LEU A 96 -1.93 13.88 -2.38
CA LEU A 96 -1.76 12.43 -2.34
C LEU A 96 -1.05 11.98 -3.60
N VAL A 97 -0.10 11.07 -3.48
CA VAL A 97 0.67 10.56 -4.61
C VAL A 97 0.89 9.06 -4.48
N GLN A 98 0.68 8.33 -5.57
CA GLN A 98 1.05 6.93 -5.67
C GLN A 98 2.54 6.84 -5.98
N ILE A 99 3.28 6.10 -5.18
CA ILE A 99 4.72 5.90 -5.41
C ILE A 99 4.98 4.39 -5.48
N TYR A 100 5.71 3.95 -6.51
CA TYR A 100 6.15 2.56 -6.59
C TYR A 100 7.21 2.26 -5.52
N ASP A 101 7.38 0.98 -5.20
CA ASP A 101 8.19 0.48 -4.09
C ASP A 101 9.64 1.02 -4.09
N ILE A 102 10.35 0.95 -5.22
CA ILE A 102 11.73 1.45 -5.33
C ILE A 102 11.85 2.98 -5.17
N GLY A 103 10.75 3.70 -5.24
CA GLY A 103 10.69 5.13 -4.95
C GLY A 103 10.62 5.47 -3.46
N THR A 104 10.33 4.50 -2.61
CA THR A 104 10.07 4.71 -1.16
C THR A 104 11.23 5.43 -0.46
N ARG A 105 12.46 4.97 -0.65
CA ARG A 105 13.63 5.57 0.00
C ARG A 105 13.85 7.02 -0.43
N PHE A 106 13.68 7.31 -1.72
CA PHE A 106 13.76 8.67 -2.22
C PHE A 106 12.72 9.60 -1.57
N MET A 107 11.47 9.12 -1.42
CA MET A 107 10.41 9.93 -0.81
C MET A 107 10.70 10.23 0.66
N ILE A 108 11.21 9.26 1.41
CA ILE A 108 11.61 9.44 2.81
C ILE A 108 12.75 10.47 2.92
N ASP A 109 13.80 10.30 2.13
CA ASP A 109 14.99 11.16 2.17
C ASP A 109 14.70 12.60 1.71
N SER A 110 13.72 12.77 0.84
CA SER A 110 13.29 14.09 0.35
C SER A 110 12.61 14.94 1.44
N GLY A 111 12.02 14.31 2.45
CA GLY A 111 11.22 14.97 3.48
C GLY A 111 9.92 15.58 2.95
N TRP A 112 9.45 15.17 1.77
CA TRP A 112 8.21 15.68 1.16
C TRP A 112 6.96 14.96 1.64
N VAL A 113 7.11 13.82 2.31
CA VAL A 113 6.00 13.00 2.75
C VAL A 113 5.87 13.01 4.26
N ILE A 114 4.63 12.93 4.73
CA ILE A 114 4.29 12.66 6.12
C ILE A 114 4.13 11.15 6.24
N PRO A 115 4.79 10.50 7.24
CA PRO A 115 4.55 9.08 7.48
C PRO A 115 3.07 8.80 7.72
N MET A 116 2.52 7.80 7.04
CA MET A 116 1.14 7.35 7.27
C MET A 116 0.92 6.91 8.72
N GLN A 117 1.98 6.39 9.38
CA GLN A 117 1.92 6.05 10.80
C GLN A 117 1.46 7.21 11.68
N ASP A 118 1.95 8.42 11.42
CA ASP A 118 1.58 9.59 12.23
C ASP A 118 0.08 9.92 12.08
N MET A 119 -0.51 9.68 10.91
CA MET A 119 -1.95 9.85 10.66
C MET A 119 -2.75 8.70 11.30
N ILE A 120 -2.29 7.46 11.15
CA ILE A 120 -2.90 6.28 11.75
C ILE A 120 -3.00 6.44 13.27
N ASP A 121 -1.91 6.87 13.91
CA ASP A 121 -1.85 7.08 15.35
C ASP A 121 -2.76 8.23 15.82
N SER A 122 -2.83 9.32 15.04
CA SER A 122 -3.66 10.48 15.40
C SER A 122 -5.16 10.21 15.33
N GLU A 123 -5.57 9.38 14.35
CA GLU A 123 -6.97 9.07 14.12
C GLU A 123 -7.41 7.75 14.78
N GLY A 124 -6.46 6.96 15.27
CA GLY A 124 -6.73 5.62 15.78
C GLY A 124 -7.23 4.66 14.69
N TYR A 125 -6.75 4.85 13.45
CA TYR A 125 -7.21 4.08 12.32
C TYR A 125 -6.75 2.61 12.41
N ASP A 126 -7.68 1.67 12.24
CA ASP A 126 -7.36 0.25 12.27
C ASP A 126 -6.76 -0.21 10.94
N VAL A 127 -5.53 -0.71 11.01
CA VAL A 127 -4.76 -1.25 9.87
C VAL A 127 -4.49 -2.75 10.01
N SER A 128 -5.19 -3.42 10.91
CA SER A 128 -4.98 -4.85 11.21
C SER A 128 -5.34 -5.79 10.06
N ASP A 129 -6.08 -5.33 9.08
CA ASP A 129 -6.44 -6.04 7.86
C ASP A 129 -5.39 -5.93 6.74
N LEU A 130 -4.36 -5.09 6.92
CA LEU A 130 -3.28 -4.98 5.94
C LEU A 130 -2.34 -6.19 6.04
N GLU A 131 -1.91 -6.69 4.87
CA GLU A 131 -0.98 -7.83 4.78
C GLU A 131 0.39 -7.49 5.40
N PRO A 132 0.83 -8.18 6.46
CA PRO A 132 2.05 -7.82 7.21
C PRO A 132 3.32 -7.83 6.36
N ASN A 133 3.42 -8.75 5.38
CA ASN A 133 4.59 -8.83 4.52
C ASN A 133 4.71 -7.60 3.60
N ILE A 134 3.58 -7.02 3.20
CA ILE A 134 3.55 -5.82 2.37
C ILE A 134 3.86 -4.59 3.23
N THR A 135 3.21 -4.45 4.38
CA THR A 135 3.45 -3.32 5.28
C THR A 135 4.89 -3.28 5.80
N ALA A 136 5.53 -4.44 6.00
CA ALA A 136 6.92 -4.53 6.43
C ALA A 136 7.89 -3.82 5.48
N TYR A 137 7.67 -3.91 4.16
CA TYR A 137 8.51 -3.22 3.18
C TYR A 137 8.42 -1.69 3.31
N TYR A 138 7.23 -1.16 3.56
CA TYR A 138 6.98 0.28 3.68
C TYR A 138 7.19 0.83 5.09
N THR A 139 7.60 -0.03 6.04
CA THR A 139 7.93 0.37 7.41
C THR A 139 9.43 0.59 7.54
N VAL A 140 9.82 1.82 7.82
CA VAL A 140 11.22 2.22 8.02
C VAL A 140 11.33 2.91 9.39
N ASP A 141 12.31 2.51 10.20
CA ASP A 141 12.51 3.02 11.55
C ASP A 141 11.22 2.98 12.40
N ASP A 142 10.53 1.83 12.36
CA ASP A 142 9.27 1.55 13.06
C ASP A 142 8.08 2.45 12.66
N LYS A 143 8.15 3.12 11.51
CA LYS A 143 7.06 3.93 10.96
C LYS A 143 6.61 3.43 9.60
N LEU A 144 5.32 3.22 9.44
CA LEU A 144 4.71 2.98 8.12
C LEU A 144 4.65 4.29 7.35
N TYR A 145 5.42 4.40 6.27
CA TYR A 145 5.51 5.63 5.47
C TYR A 145 4.42 5.76 4.42
N SER A 146 3.92 4.65 3.89
CA SER A 146 2.85 4.67 2.89
C SER A 146 1.84 3.54 3.13
N MET A 147 0.58 3.79 2.77
CA MET A 147 -0.43 2.73 2.73
C MET A 147 -0.22 1.88 1.48
N PRO A 148 -0.25 0.55 1.60
CA PRO A 148 -0.26 -0.33 0.43
C PRO A 148 -1.48 -0.03 -0.45
N PHE A 149 -1.25 0.13 -1.76
CA PHE A 149 -2.31 0.45 -2.71
C PHE A 149 -2.50 -0.66 -3.75
N ASN A 150 -1.43 -1.08 -4.40
CA ASN A 150 -1.39 -2.19 -5.34
C ASN A 150 -0.05 -2.92 -5.19
N SER A 151 -0.02 -4.19 -5.58
CA SER A 151 1.19 -5.00 -5.50
C SER A 151 1.35 -5.78 -6.80
N SER A 152 2.60 -5.95 -7.24
CA SER A 152 2.97 -6.71 -8.42
C SER A 152 3.82 -7.91 -8.01
N THR A 153 3.75 -8.95 -8.83
CA THR A 153 4.60 -10.15 -8.69
C THR A 153 5.07 -10.56 -10.07
N PRO A 154 6.37 -10.81 -10.29
CA PRO A 154 6.87 -11.32 -11.54
C PRO A 154 6.29 -12.71 -11.82
N ILE A 155 5.79 -12.92 -13.04
CA ILE A 155 5.28 -14.21 -13.51
C ILE A 155 5.96 -14.52 -14.83
N LEU A 156 6.48 -15.75 -14.95
CA LEU A 156 7.03 -16.24 -16.21
C LEU A 156 5.91 -16.85 -17.07
N TYR A 157 5.62 -16.20 -18.19
CA TYR A 157 4.80 -16.78 -19.25
C TYR A 157 5.69 -17.55 -20.20
N TYR A 158 5.30 -18.76 -20.58
CA TYR A 158 6.04 -19.53 -21.56
C TYR A 158 5.12 -20.07 -22.67
N ASN A 159 5.65 -20.20 -23.87
CA ASN A 159 4.93 -20.79 -25.00
C ASN A 159 5.10 -22.31 -24.98
N LYS A 160 4.04 -22.98 -24.56
CA LYS A 160 4.05 -24.47 -24.44
C LYS A 160 4.39 -25.19 -25.73
N ASP A 161 3.87 -24.70 -26.87
CA ASP A 161 4.11 -25.35 -28.16
C ASP A 161 5.59 -25.23 -28.59
N MET A 162 6.24 -24.13 -28.25
CA MET A 162 7.68 -23.97 -28.51
C MET A 162 8.53 -24.85 -27.60
N PHE A 163 8.15 -25.02 -26.35
CA PHE A 163 8.78 -25.93 -25.41
C PHE A 163 8.65 -27.37 -25.87
N ASP A 164 7.46 -27.81 -26.27
CA ASP A 164 7.22 -29.15 -26.77
C ASP A 164 8.04 -29.44 -28.03
N LYS A 165 8.11 -28.48 -28.98
CA LYS A 165 8.95 -28.62 -30.21
C LYS A 165 10.44 -28.67 -29.89
N ALA A 166 10.89 -27.92 -28.89
CA ALA A 166 12.28 -27.92 -28.43
C ALA A 166 12.65 -29.21 -27.68
N GLY A 167 11.67 -30.00 -27.27
CA GLY A 167 11.88 -31.18 -26.43
C GLY A 167 12.13 -30.84 -24.97
N VAL A 168 11.79 -29.63 -24.55
CA VAL A 168 11.92 -29.16 -23.17
C VAL A 168 10.66 -29.56 -22.39
N THR A 169 10.79 -30.55 -21.53
CA THR A 169 9.66 -31.16 -20.81
C THR A 169 9.38 -30.51 -19.47
N GLU A 170 10.36 -29.80 -18.90
CA GLU A 170 10.24 -29.09 -17.63
C GLU A 170 10.49 -27.61 -17.84
N VAL A 171 9.63 -26.77 -17.24
CA VAL A 171 9.79 -25.30 -17.28
C VAL A 171 10.90 -24.92 -16.32
N PRO A 172 11.94 -24.20 -16.78
CA PRO A 172 13.01 -23.74 -15.91
C PRO A 172 12.49 -22.87 -14.78
N THR A 173 13.08 -23.01 -13.59
CA THR A 173 12.74 -22.23 -12.39
C THR A 173 13.82 -21.23 -11.99
N SER A 174 14.87 -21.10 -12.81
CA SER A 174 15.96 -20.15 -12.61
C SER A 174 16.43 -19.56 -13.93
N LEU A 175 17.17 -18.46 -13.87
CA LEU A 175 17.77 -17.82 -15.06
C LEU A 175 18.82 -18.74 -15.69
N GLU A 176 19.58 -19.48 -14.89
CA GLU A 176 20.54 -20.50 -15.37
C GLU A 176 19.81 -21.61 -16.12
N GLY A 177 18.72 -22.10 -15.57
CA GLY A 177 17.90 -23.12 -16.24
C GLY A 177 17.31 -22.63 -17.57
N ILE A 178 16.94 -21.35 -17.67
CA ILE A 178 16.52 -20.72 -18.95
C ILE A 178 17.70 -20.70 -19.91
N ALA A 179 18.90 -20.32 -19.46
CA ALA A 179 20.09 -20.31 -20.30
C ALA A 179 20.47 -21.71 -20.84
N GLU A 180 20.28 -22.76 -20.06
CA GLU A 180 20.54 -24.13 -20.45
C GLU A 180 19.64 -24.61 -21.61
N VAL A 181 18.40 -24.16 -21.68
CA VAL A 181 17.44 -24.55 -22.74
C VAL A 181 17.33 -23.51 -23.86
N ALA A 182 18.05 -22.40 -23.77
CA ALA A 182 17.94 -21.28 -24.69
C ALA A 182 18.17 -21.66 -26.16
N ASP A 183 19.26 -22.39 -26.43
CA ASP A 183 19.61 -22.84 -27.80
C ASP A 183 18.54 -23.77 -28.37
N ASP A 184 17.97 -24.65 -27.58
CA ASP A 184 16.92 -25.56 -28.00
C ASP A 184 15.60 -24.83 -28.29
N LEU A 185 15.24 -23.85 -27.44
CA LEU A 185 14.05 -23.02 -27.66
C LEU A 185 14.16 -22.22 -28.97
N VAL A 186 15.31 -21.62 -29.24
CA VAL A 186 15.53 -20.84 -30.47
C VAL A 186 15.65 -21.77 -31.70
N ASN A 187 16.53 -22.75 -31.67
CA ASN A 187 16.88 -23.51 -32.86
C ASN A 187 15.89 -24.63 -33.21
N LYS A 188 15.22 -25.20 -32.20
CA LYS A 188 14.23 -26.30 -32.36
C LYS A 188 12.81 -25.84 -32.12
N GLY A 189 12.60 -25.04 -31.10
CA GLY A 189 11.29 -24.49 -30.70
C GLY A 189 10.74 -23.46 -31.67
N GLY A 190 11.63 -22.76 -32.40
CA GLY A 190 11.26 -21.69 -33.32
C GLY A 190 10.99 -20.34 -32.60
N ALA A 191 11.51 -20.18 -31.40
CA ALA A 191 11.47 -18.89 -30.69
C ALA A 191 12.43 -17.88 -31.36
N GLY A 192 12.07 -16.62 -31.41
CA GLY A 192 12.99 -15.54 -31.83
C GLY A 192 14.07 -15.31 -30.79
N GLU A 193 13.71 -15.41 -29.53
CA GLU A 193 14.57 -15.25 -28.36
C GLU A 193 14.12 -16.22 -27.26
N ALA A 194 15.04 -16.70 -26.42
CA ALA A 194 14.73 -17.65 -25.36
C ALA A 194 14.03 -16.99 -24.16
N LEU A 195 14.29 -15.72 -23.93
CA LEU A 195 13.69 -14.91 -22.86
C LEU A 195 13.50 -13.48 -23.35
N SER A 196 12.36 -12.89 -23.04
CA SER A 196 12.09 -11.49 -23.21
C SER A 196 11.54 -10.90 -21.91
N MET A 197 12.10 -9.78 -21.48
CA MET A 197 11.66 -9.06 -20.29
C MET A 197 11.82 -7.56 -20.49
N GLY A 198 11.08 -6.77 -19.76
CA GLY A 198 11.29 -5.31 -19.72
C GLY A 198 12.65 -4.96 -19.11
N ILE A 199 13.37 -4.00 -19.70
CA ILE A 199 14.56 -3.41 -19.07
C ILE A 199 14.07 -2.32 -18.11
N TYR A 200 13.97 -2.67 -16.84
CA TYR A 200 13.29 -1.86 -15.84
C TYR A 200 13.93 -2.11 -14.47
N GLY A 201 14.22 -1.05 -13.71
CA GLY A 201 14.95 -1.13 -12.44
C GLY A 201 14.30 -2.05 -11.42
N TRP A 202 12.98 -2.11 -11.41
CA TRP A 202 12.21 -2.99 -10.53
C TRP A 202 12.53 -4.48 -10.77
N PHE A 203 12.67 -4.97 -12.01
CA PHE A 203 13.09 -6.34 -12.27
C PHE A 203 14.48 -6.63 -11.74
N PHE A 204 15.41 -5.68 -11.85
CA PHE A 204 16.74 -5.85 -11.29
C PHE A 204 16.70 -5.99 -9.77
N GLU A 205 15.90 -5.17 -9.10
CA GLU A 205 15.71 -5.24 -7.65
C GLU A 205 15.08 -6.59 -7.26
N GLU A 206 13.98 -6.98 -7.89
CA GLU A 206 13.27 -8.24 -7.63
C GLU A 206 14.20 -9.47 -7.74
N PHE A 207 14.97 -9.57 -8.81
CA PHE A 207 15.90 -10.68 -8.97
C PHE A 207 17.05 -10.62 -7.96
N THR A 208 17.56 -9.45 -7.63
CA THR A 208 18.65 -9.30 -6.67
C THR A 208 18.17 -9.63 -5.27
N VAL A 209 17.03 -9.13 -4.85
CA VAL A 209 16.45 -9.38 -3.52
C VAL A 209 16.06 -10.84 -3.38
N SER A 210 15.37 -11.42 -4.36
CA SER A 210 14.97 -12.83 -4.34
C SER A 210 16.19 -13.76 -4.26
N TYR A 211 17.25 -13.47 -5.02
CA TYR A 211 18.49 -14.24 -4.97
C TYR A 211 19.16 -14.12 -3.57
N THR A 212 19.26 -12.92 -3.04
CA THR A 212 19.90 -12.66 -1.75
C THR A 212 19.18 -13.30 -0.59
N HIS A 213 17.85 -13.26 -0.59
CA HIS A 213 17.04 -13.76 0.54
C HIS A 213 16.72 -15.25 0.45
N LEU A 214 16.71 -15.84 -0.75
CA LEU A 214 16.45 -17.27 -0.95
C LEU A 214 17.74 -18.13 -0.90
N THR A 215 18.90 -17.54 -1.07
CA THR A 215 20.18 -18.26 -1.14
C THR A 215 21.06 -18.10 0.08
N LEU A 216 20.75 -17.22 1.00
CA LEU A 216 21.47 -17.10 2.28
C LEU A 216 20.91 -18.13 3.27
N PRO A 217 21.77 -18.98 3.86
CA PRO A 217 21.37 -19.99 4.84
C PRO A 217 20.95 -19.35 6.17
#